data_c98257617e50196b0a80e75c59c27658
#
_entry.id   c98257617e50196b0a80e75c59c27658
#
_cell.length_a   1.000
_cell.length_b   1.000
_cell.length_c   1.000
_cell.angle_alpha   90.00
_cell.angle_beta   90.00
_cell.angle_gamma   90.00
#
_symmetry.space_group_name_H-M   'P 1'
#
loop_
_entity.id
_entity.type
_entity.pdbx_description
1 polymer ?
#
loop_
_entity_poly.entity_id
_entity_poly.type
_entity_poly.pdbx_seq_one_letter_code
_entity_poly.pdbx_strand_id
1 'polypeptide(L)'
;SDEEVRDQTLAALQKFNVRGVLSGTAEQVEAWYALAPKRIIKGRGLNIARDDMTPESIAADFKRGKLEVLAEVTNQYSGIMADDPQFAGYWEIAAQNDIPVGIHVGVGPPGSPLLYPKFKVQSPLRLEPVLSRHPSLRVYLMHAGYPFTDDLKAMLLAFPQLYVGTGVLQIAVPRAEYHAFLEEIVRAGFIDRIMFGSDQMNWPALIEEGIDAINDAPFLNHAQKKAILYDNAVRFFRLEADGE
;
A
#
# COMPACT_ATOMS: atom_id res chain seq x y z
N SER A 1 16.59 -9.01 16.35
CA SER A 1 15.35 -9.69 16.81
C SER A 1 14.13 -8.91 16.36
N ASP A 2 12.97 -9.52 16.36
CA ASP A 2 11.68 -8.87 15.99
C ASP A 2 11.39 -7.66 16.90
N GLU A 3 11.74 -7.75 18.17
CA GLU A 3 11.60 -6.63 19.12
C GLU A 3 12.53 -5.47 18.77
N GLU A 4 13.76 -5.73 18.36
CA GLU A 4 14.69 -4.71 17.95
C GLU A 4 14.22 -3.98 16.67
N VAL A 5 13.71 -4.73 15.69
CA VAL A 5 13.10 -4.17 14.48
C VAL A 5 11.90 -3.29 14.83
N ARG A 6 11.03 -3.77 15.71
CA ARG A 6 9.89 -3.00 16.20
C ARG A 6 10.33 -1.67 16.81
N ASP A 7 11.25 -1.75 17.79
CA ASP A 7 11.67 -0.57 18.55
C ASP A 7 12.37 0.47 17.66
N GLN A 8 13.22 0.02 16.73
CA GLN A 8 13.84 0.88 15.73
C GLN A 8 12.80 1.48 14.76
N THR A 9 11.80 0.70 14.34
CA THR A 9 10.70 1.19 13.50
C THR A 9 9.90 2.26 14.22
N LEU A 10 9.48 2.02 15.46
CA LEU A 10 8.73 3.00 16.25
C LEU A 10 9.53 4.27 16.49
N ALA A 11 10.83 4.17 16.73
CA ALA A 11 11.73 5.30 16.84
C ALA A 11 11.80 6.11 15.53
N ALA A 12 11.89 5.44 14.37
CA ALA A 12 11.88 6.10 13.07
C ALA A 12 10.53 6.80 12.79
N LEU A 13 9.41 6.14 13.05
CA LEU A 13 8.08 6.74 12.91
C LEU A 13 7.93 8.00 13.79
N GLN A 14 8.51 7.99 14.99
CA GLN A 14 8.51 9.15 15.87
C GLN A 14 9.43 10.25 15.37
N LYS A 15 10.67 9.92 14.97
CA LYS A 15 11.67 10.85 14.46
C LYS A 15 11.14 11.67 13.28
N PHE A 16 10.48 11.00 12.34
CA PHE A 16 9.98 11.62 11.11
C PHE A 16 8.50 12.03 11.16
N ASN A 17 7.87 11.96 12.33
CA ASN A 17 6.44 12.26 12.55
C ASN A 17 5.52 11.48 11.59
N VAL A 18 5.81 10.20 11.36
CA VAL A 18 5.05 9.33 10.44
C VAL A 18 3.96 8.58 11.19
N ARG A 19 2.78 8.45 10.57
CA ARG A 19 1.78 7.40 10.84
C ARG A 19 1.86 6.39 9.71
N GLY A 20 1.93 5.11 10.05
CA GLY A 20 2.09 4.05 9.06
C GLY A 20 1.04 2.97 9.20
N VAL A 21 0.59 2.44 8.06
CA VAL A 21 -0.16 1.18 8.03
C VAL A 21 0.83 0.05 8.34
N LEU A 22 0.63 -0.62 9.45
CA LEU A 22 1.38 -1.80 9.83
C LEU A 22 0.64 -3.05 9.35
N SER A 23 1.22 -3.77 8.40
CA SER A 23 0.71 -5.05 7.92
C SER A 23 1.37 -6.21 8.67
N GLY A 24 0.57 -7.12 9.20
CA GLY A 24 1.07 -8.27 9.96
C GLY A 24 -0.05 -9.17 10.46
N THR A 25 0.28 -10.09 11.36
CA THR A 25 -0.74 -10.87 12.08
C THR A 25 -1.51 -9.96 13.04
N ALA A 26 -2.72 -10.38 13.45
CA ALA A 26 -3.52 -9.61 14.42
C ALA A 26 -2.75 -9.34 15.71
N GLU A 27 -2.05 -10.35 16.21
CA GLU A 27 -1.29 -10.27 17.46
C GLU A 27 -0.12 -9.27 17.34
N GLN A 28 0.65 -9.34 16.26
CA GLN A 28 1.74 -8.40 16.00
C GLN A 28 1.23 -6.97 15.91
N VAL A 29 0.19 -6.73 15.13
CA VAL A 29 -0.37 -5.39 14.91
C VAL A 29 -0.91 -4.80 16.22
N GLU A 30 -1.64 -5.57 17.02
CA GLU A 30 -2.14 -5.12 18.33
C GLU A 30 -1.00 -4.83 19.31
N ALA A 31 0.04 -5.67 19.34
CA ALA A 31 1.21 -5.44 20.19
C ALA A 31 1.95 -4.14 19.84
N TRP A 32 2.16 -3.84 18.56
CA TRP A 32 2.79 -2.60 18.14
C TRP A 32 1.88 -1.39 18.35
N TYR A 33 0.58 -1.54 18.07
CA TYR A 33 -0.41 -0.50 18.30
C TYR A 33 -0.49 -0.09 19.78
N ALA A 34 -0.44 -1.05 20.69
CA ALA A 34 -0.45 -0.77 22.13
C ALA A 34 0.73 0.11 22.58
N LEU A 35 1.89 0.00 21.91
CA LEU A 35 3.08 0.80 22.20
C LEU A 35 3.02 2.21 21.56
N ALA A 36 2.38 2.34 20.39
CA ALA A 36 2.37 3.59 19.63
C ALA A 36 1.03 3.83 18.90
N PRO A 37 -0.10 3.99 19.62
CA PRO A 37 -1.44 4.07 19.02
C PRO A 37 -1.62 5.29 18.09
N LYS A 38 -0.84 6.34 18.29
CA LYS A 38 -0.86 7.53 17.42
C LYS A 38 -0.03 7.35 16.14
N ARG A 39 0.80 6.31 16.05
CA ARG A 39 1.72 6.07 14.93
C ARG A 39 1.30 4.89 14.05
N ILE A 40 0.52 3.99 14.57
CA ILE A 40 0.13 2.76 13.86
C ILE A 40 -1.32 2.86 13.41
N ILE A 41 -1.54 2.59 12.12
CA ILE A 41 -2.83 2.28 11.52
C ILE A 41 -2.86 0.75 11.37
N LYS A 42 -3.90 0.11 11.88
CA LYS A 42 -3.96 -1.36 11.95
C LYS A 42 -4.25 -1.96 10.58
N GLY A 43 -3.22 -2.50 9.96
CA GLY A 43 -3.31 -3.26 8.71
C GLY A 43 -3.43 -4.76 8.97
N ARG A 44 -3.93 -5.49 7.99
CA ARG A 44 -3.94 -6.95 7.98
C ARG A 44 -3.58 -7.43 6.58
N GLY A 45 -2.50 -8.21 6.47
CA GLY A 45 -2.16 -8.92 5.24
C GLY A 45 -3.20 -9.97 4.88
N LEU A 46 -3.35 -10.25 3.60
CA LEU A 46 -4.25 -11.30 3.09
C LEU A 46 -3.66 -12.02 1.89
N ASN A 47 -3.65 -13.35 1.98
CA ASN A 47 -3.48 -14.24 0.86
C ASN A 47 -4.49 -15.38 0.95
N ILE A 48 -5.56 -15.32 0.18
CA ILE A 48 -6.70 -16.25 0.30
C ILE A 48 -6.34 -17.72 0.07
N ALA A 49 -5.17 -18.02 -0.50
CA ALA A 49 -4.69 -19.40 -0.66
C ALA A 49 -3.96 -19.93 0.59
N ARG A 50 -3.72 -19.08 1.59
CA ARG A 50 -2.91 -19.40 2.78
C ARG A 50 -3.59 -19.06 4.09
N ASP A 51 -4.46 -18.04 4.07
CA ASP A 51 -5.09 -17.48 5.26
C ASP A 51 -6.53 -18.01 5.39
N ASP A 52 -6.95 -18.26 6.62
CA ASP A 52 -8.32 -18.72 6.93
C ASP A 52 -9.31 -17.56 7.11
N MET A 53 -8.91 -16.33 6.76
CA MET A 53 -9.79 -15.16 6.87
C MET A 53 -10.87 -15.18 5.79
N THR A 54 -12.14 -15.15 6.24
CA THR A 54 -13.29 -15.00 5.34
C THR A 54 -13.67 -13.53 5.16
N PRO A 55 -14.42 -13.17 4.10
CA PRO A 55 -14.95 -11.82 3.94
C PRO A 55 -15.71 -11.32 5.17
N GLU A 56 -16.53 -12.18 5.79
CA GLU A 56 -17.33 -11.85 6.98
C GLU A 56 -16.44 -11.60 8.20
N SER A 57 -15.36 -12.38 8.38
CA SER A 57 -14.42 -12.18 9.48
C SER A 57 -13.67 -10.84 9.34
N ILE A 58 -13.29 -10.46 8.12
CA ILE A 58 -12.67 -9.17 7.82
C ILE A 58 -13.63 -8.02 8.16
N ALA A 59 -14.89 -8.09 7.72
CA ALA A 59 -15.89 -7.08 8.06
C ALA A 59 -16.13 -6.98 9.59
N ALA A 60 -16.14 -8.11 10.28
CA ALA A 60 -16.31 -8.14 11.73
C ALA A 60 -15.11 -7.50 12.46
N ASP A 61 -13.89 -7.77 12.02
CA ASP A 61 -12.68 -7.19 12.60
C ASP A 61 -12.60 -5.67 12.32
N PHE A 62 -12.99 -5.23 11.14
CA PHE A 62 -13.10 -3.81 10.81
C PHE A 62 -14.09 -3.08 11.71
N LYS A 63 -15.31 -3.61 11.87
CA LYS A 63 -16.35 -3.03 12.75
C LYS A 63 -15.95 -2.97 14.23
N ARG A 64 -15.05 -3.87 14.67
CA ARG A 64 -14.52 -3.91 16.04
C ARG A 64 -13.27 -3.04 16.23
N GLY A 65 -12.78 -2.36 15.17
CA GLY A 65 -11.54 -1.59 15.21
C GLY A 65 -10.26 -2.43 15.40
N LYS A 66 -10.33 -3.72 15.06
CA LYS A 66 -9.17 -4.61 15.02
C LYS A 66 -8.42 -4.56 13.70
N LEU A 67 -9.05 -4.00 12.68
CA LEU A 67 -8.56 -3.79 11.34
C LEU A 67 -9.04 -2.41 10.88
N GLU A 68 -8.16 -1.61 10.29
CA GLU A 68 -8.47 -0.32 9.67
C GLU A 68 -8.19 -0.36 8.14
N VAL A 69 -7.24 -1.20 7.72
CA VAL A 69 -6.82 -1.34 6.32
C VAL A 69 -6.55 -2.81 6.00
N LEU A 70 -7.13 -3.33 4.93
CA LEU A 70 -6.77 -4.65 4.41
C LEU A 70 -5.54 -4.50 3.51
N ALA A 71 -4.36 -4.68 4.09
CA ALA A 71 -3.07 -4.55 3.41
C ALA A 71 -1.98 -5.35 4.17
N GLU A 72 -1.13 -5.98 3.47
CA GLU A 72 -0.95 -6.12 2.03
C GLU A 72 -1.72 -7.33 1.50
N VAL A 73 -2.46 -7.17 0.41
CA VAL A 73 -3.10 -8.29 -0.28
C VAL A 73 -2.09 -8.85 -1.29
N THR A 74 -1.63 -10.10 -1.05
CA THR A 74 -0.49 -10.71 -1.75
C THR A 74 -0.87 -11.93 -2.59
N ASN A 75 -2.10 -12.00 -3.06
CA ASN A 75 -2.65 -13.17 -3.77
C ASN A 75 -1.86 -13.56 -5.02
N GLN A 76 -1.24 -12.59 -5.72
CA GLN A 76 -0.43 -12.89 -6.90
C GLN A 76 0.75 -13.84 -6.62
N TYR A 77 1.26 -13.90 -5.38
CA TYR A 77 2.28 -14.86 -4.97
C TYR A 77 1.76 -16.31 -4.95
N SER A 78 0.45 -16.48 -4.89
CA SER A 78 -0.25 -17.77 -5.01
C SER A 78 -0.88 -17.99 -6.38
N GLY A 79 -0.60 -17.09 -7.36
CA GLY A 79 -1.11 -17.18 -8.73
C GLY A 79 -2.55 -16.73 -8.91
N ILE A 80 -3.14 -16.09 -7.90
CA ILE A 80 -4.52 -15.58 -7.90
C ILE A 80 -4.47 -14.08 -8.21
N MET A 81 -5.06 -13.68 -9.35
CA MET A 81 -5.10 -12.29 -9.78
C MET A 81 -6.22 -11.51 -9.08
N ALA A 82 -6.18 -10.19 -9.16
CA ALA A 82 -7.18 -9.32 -8.55
C ALA A 82 -8.61 -9.57 -9.09
N ASP A 83 -8.73 -9.94 -10.36
CA ASP A 83 -9.98 -10.24 -11.05
C ASP A 83 -10.44 -11.70 -10.93
N ASP A 84 -9.71 -12.53 -10.17
CA ASP A 84 -10.09 -13.92 -9.98
C ASP A 84 -11.43 -14.03 -9.23
N PRO A 85 -12.39 -14.86 -9.72
CA PRO A 85 -13.68 -15.04 -9.06
C PRO A 85 -13.61 -15.45 -7.59
N GLN A 86 -12.56 -16.14 -7.16
CA GLN A 86 -12.36 -16.50 -5.76
C GLN A 86 -12.22 -15.28 -4.85
N PHE A 87 -11.80 -14.14 -5.41
CA PHE A 87 -11.60 -12.91 -4.65
C PHE A 87 -12.84 -12.00 -4.62
N ALA A 88 -13.90 -12.33 -5.37
CA ALA A 88 -15.07 -11.46 -5.54
C ALA A 88 -15.76 -11.08 -4.21
N GLY A 89 -15.93 -12.03 -3.28
CA GLY A 89 -16.55 -11.78 -1.98
C GLY A 89 -15.74 -10.83 -1.09
N TYR A 90 -14.43 -10.84 -1.22
CA TYR A 90 -13.55 -9.93 -0.47
C TYR A 90 -13.67 -8.49 -0.98
N TRP A 91 -13.75 -8.28 -2.30
CA TRP A 91 -14.00 -6.97 -2.89
C TRP A 91 -15.36 -6.42 -2.50
N GLU A 92 -16.39 -7.27 -2.53
CA GLU A 92 -17.74 -6.88 -2.14
C GLU A 92 -17.80 -6.42 -0.69
N ILE A 93 -17.24 -7.19 0.25
CA ILE A 93 -17.21 -6.84 1.66
C ILE A 93 -16.40 -5.57 1.92
N ALA A 94 -15.26 -5.40 1.25
CA ALA A 94 -14.46 -4.20 1.37
C ALA A 94 -15.22 -2.96 0.89
N ALA A 95 -15.92 -3.06 -0.25
CA ALA A 95 -16.72 -1.96 -0.78
C ALA A 95 -17.94 -1.62 0.11
N GLN A 96 -18.66 -2.64 0.60
CA GLN A 96 -19.85 -2.46 1.46
C GLN A 96 -19.52 -1.84 2.83
N ASN A 97 -18.36 -2.10 3.38
CA ASN A 97 -17.95 -1.61 4.69
C ASN A 97 -16.95 -0.45 4.60
N ASP A 98 -16.66 0.07 3.40
CA ASP A 98 -15.69 1.14 3.16
C ASP A 98 -14.28 0.81 3.71
N ILE A 99 -13.85 -0.45 3.59
CA ILE A 99 -12.53 -0.90 4.01
C ILE A 99 -11.51 -0.54 2.93
N PRO A 100 -10.50 0.29 3.21
CA PRO A 100 -9.45 0.57 2.25
C PRO A 100 -8.58 -0.68 2.03
N VAL A 101 -8.19 -0.93 0.78
CA VAL A 101 -7.42 -2.11 0.40
C VAL A 101 -6.11 -1.70 -0.26
N GLY A 102 -5.00 -2.22 0.27
CA GLY A 102 -3.68 -2.16 -0.36
C GLY A 102 -3.34 -3.50 -1.00
N ILE A 103 -3.16 -3.52 -2.31
CA ILE A 103 -2.89 -4.75 -3.06
C ILE A 103 -1.54 -4.69 -3.75
N HIS A 104 -0.79 -5.78 -3.62
CA HIS A 104 0.45 -5.99 -4.37
C HIS A 104 0.14 -6.11 -5.87
N VAL A 105 0.72 -5.22 -6.68
CA VAL A 105 0.58 -5.20 -8.14
C VAL A 105 1.93 -4.89 -8.76
N GLY A 106 2.18 -5.46 -9.92
CA GLY A 106 3.45 -5.33 -10.62
C GLY A 106 4.30 -6.60 -10.51
N VAL A 107 5.60 -6.41 -10.41
CA VAL A 107 6.58 -7.49 -10.23
C VAL A 107 6.82 -7.75 -8.76
N GLY A 108 7.21 -8.98 -8.42
CA GLY A 108 7.70 -9.30 -7.09
C GLY A 108 9.20 -9.03 -6.96
N PRO A 109 9.79 -9.29 -5.79
CA PRO A 109 11.22 -9.20 -5.60
C PRO A 109 12.00 -10.10 -6.58
N PRO A 110 13.27 -9.79 -6.85
CA PRO A 110 14.12 -10.63 -7.72
C PRO A 110 14.09 -12.10 -7.30
N GLY A 111 13.86 -12.99 -8.27
CA GLY A 111 13.76 -14.41 -7.99
C GLY A 111 12.40 -14.89 -7.47
N SER A 112 11.36 -14.07 -7.46
CA SER A 112 10.01 -14.44 -7.02
C SER A 112 9.51 -15.78 -7.53
N PRO A 113 9.67 -16.17 -8.82
CA PRO A 113 9.23 -17.48 -9.29
C PRO A 113 9.96 -18.67 -8.66
N LEU A 114 11.16 -18.46 -8.15
CA LEU A 114 11.93 -19.51 -7.44
C LEU A 114 11.41 -19.70 -6.00
N LEU A 115 11.04 -18.60 -5.35
CA LEU A 115 10.53 -18.61 -3.97
C LEU A 115 9.02 -18.96 -3.92
N TYR A 116 8.30 -18.54 -4.95
CA TYR A 116 6.84 -18.71 -5.08
C TYR A 116 6.51 -19.33 -6.44
N PRO A 117 6.48 -20.66 -6.57
CA PRO A 117 6.31 -21.34 -7.87
C PRO A 117 5.00 -21.00 -8.61
N LYS A 118 3.99 -20.48 -7.89
CA LYS A 118 2.71 -20.05 -8.47
C LYS A 118 2.66 -18.54 -8.76
N PHE A 119 3.72 -17.80 -8.43
CA PHE A 119 3.78 -16.35 -8.64
C PHE A 119 3.47 -15.97 -10.07
N LYS A 120 2.68 -14.90 -10.22
CA LYS A 120 2.39 -14.29 -11.52
C LYS A 120 2.60 -12.78 -11.43
N VAL A 121 3.23 -12.22 -12.44
CA VAL A 121 3.28 -10.76 -12.61
C VAL A 121 1.88 -10.24 -12.88
N GLN A 122 1.48 -9.17 -12.21
CA GLN A 122 0.14 -8.59 -12.30
C GLN A 122 0.19 -7.14 -12.79
N SER A 123 -0.38 -6.88 -13.98
CA SER A 123 -0.61 -5.50 -14.44
C SER A 123 -1.73 -4.82 -13.64
N PRO A 124 -1.68 -3.49 -13.46
CA PRO A 124 -2.78 -2.69 -12.91
C PRO A 124 -4.14 -2.93 -13.58
N LEU A 125 -4.18 -3.28 -14.87
CA LEU A 125 -5.41 -3.55 -15.62
C LEU A 125 -6.25 -4.70 -15.04
N ARG A 126 -5.66 -5.58 -14.23
CA ARG A 126 -6.41 -6.64 -13.55
C ARG A 126 -7.42 -6.12 -12.51
N LEU A 127 -7.32 -4.85 -12.12
CA LEU A 127 -8.30 -4.23 -11.25
C LEU A 127 -9.47 -3.57 -12.00
N GLU A 128 -9.41 -3.44 -13.33
CA GLU A 128 -10.48 -2.83 -14.10
C GLU A 128 -11.87 -3.45 -13.81
N PRO A 129 -12.06 -4.79 -13.91
CA PRO A 129 -13.37 -5.40 -13.64
C PRO A 129 -13.82 -5.22 -12.19
N VAL A 130 -12.87 -5.15 -11.25
CA VAL A 130 -13.14 -4.97 -9.82
C VAL A 130 -13.64 -3.56 -9.55
N LEU A 131 -12.90 -2.54 -10.01
CA LEU A 131 -13.23 -1.13 -9.77
C LEU A 131 -14.49 -0.70 -10.55
N SER A 132 -14.74 -1.28 -11.72
CA SER A 132 -15.97 -1.07 -12.48
C SER A 132 -17.20 -1.60 -11.75
N ARG A 133 -17.07 -2.74 -11.07
CA ARG A 133 -18.16 -3.33 -10.27
C ARG A 133 -18.37 -2.65 -8.93
N HIS A 134 -17.29 -2.10 -8.35
CA HIS A 134 -17.28 -1.49 -7.02
C HIS A 134 -16.73 -0.06 -7.07
N PRO A 135 -17.49 0.92 -7.61
CA PRO A 135 -17.01 2.29 -7.81
C PRO A 135 -16.73 3.05 -6.52
N SER A 136 -17.23 2.60 -5.38
CA SER A 136 -16.93 3.18 -4.05
C SER A 136 -15.72 2.56 -3.36
N LEU A 137 -15.16 1.46 -3.89
CA LEU A 137 -14.07 0.75 -3.28
C LEU A 137 -12.79 1.57 -3.30
N ARG A 138 -12.20 1.81 -2.14
CA ARG A 138 -10.91 2.49 -1.99
C ARG A 138 -9.78 1.49 -2.14
N VAL A 139 -9.00 1.60 -3.23
CA VAL A 139 -7.85 0.72 -3.48
C VAL A 139 -6.61 1.56 -3.71
N TYR A 140 -5.48 1.12 -3.15
CA TYR A 140 -4.18 1.60 -3.58
C TYR A 140 -3.29 0.44 -4.04
N LEU A 141 -2.60 0.67 -5.16
CA LEU A 141 -1.64 -0.28 -5.70
C LEU A 141 -0.33 -0.12 -4.92
N MET A 142 0.06 -1.14 -4.19
CA MET A 142 1.37 -1.17 -3.57
C MET A 142 2.43 -1.32 -4.67
N HIS A 143 3.59 -0.69 -4.48
CA HIS A 143 4.67 -0.59 -5.48
C HIS A 143 4.24 0.12 -6.78
N ALA A 144 3.15 0.92 -6.73
CA ALA A 144 2.59 1.69 -7.84
C ALA A 144 2.40 0.88 -9.14
N GLY A 145 2.33 -0.46 -9.05
CA GLY A 145 2.21 -1.32 -10.22
C GLY A 145 3.45 -1.34 -11.13
N TYR A 146 4.62 -0.92 -10.63
CA TYR A 146 5.86 -0.90 -11.42
C TYR A 146 6.15 -2.26 -12.07
N PRO A 147 6.63 -2.33 -13.33
CA PRO A 147 6.98 -1.23 -14.23
C PRO A 147 5.87 -0.85 -15.23
N PHE A 148 4.61 -1.19 -15.01
CA PHE A 148 3.50 -1.03 -15.97
C PHE A 148 2.95 0.41 -15.98
N THR A 149 3.79 1.39 -16.36
CA THR A 149 3.45 2.83 -16.26
C THR A 149 2.27 3.22 -17.12
N ASP A 150 2.16 2.72 -18.37
CA ASP A 150 1.04 3.05 -19.27
C ASP A 150 -0.27 2.45 -18.78
N ASP A 151 -0.26 1.18 -18.35
CA ASP A 151 -1.41 0.53 -17.74
C ASP A 151 -1.86 1.27 -16.47
N LEU A 152 -0.90 1.70 -15.64
CA LEU A 152 -1.17 2.48 -14.44
C LEU A 152 -1.83 3.83 -14.78
N LYS A 153 -1.28 4.58 -15.75
CA LYS A 153 -1.88 5.86 -16.19
C LYS A 153 -3.29 5.67 -16.72
N ALA A 154 -3.54 4.61 -17.48
CA ALA A 154 -4.87 4.29 -17.98
C ALA A 154 -5.85 4.03 -16.81
N MET A 155 -5.43 3.25 -15.81
CA MET A 155 -6.23 2.95 -14.63
C MET A 155 -6.48 4.19 -13.76
N LEU A 156 -5.46 5.02 -13.54
CA LEU A 156 -5.59 6.27 -12.78
C LEU A 156 -6.51 7.29 -13.49
N LEU A 157 -6.53 7.31 -14.82
CA LEU A 157 -7.43 8.15 -15.59
C LEU A 157 -8.88 7.67 -15.50
N ALA A 158 -9.10 6.36 -15.62
CA ALA A 158 -10.44 5.76 -15.64
C ALA A 158 -11.09 5.67 -14.24
N PHE A 159 -10.28 5.49 -13.18
CA PHE A 159 -10.78 5.18 -11.84
C PHE A 159 -10.29 6.20 -10.79
N PRO A 160 -11.09 7.26 -10.51
CA PRO A 160 -10.69 8.32 -9.57
C PRO A 160 -10.51 7.84 -8.12
N GLN A 161 -11.09 6.71 -7.74
CA GLN A 161 -10.93 6.08 -6.43
C GLN A 161 -9.61 5.31 -6.26
N LEU A 162 -8.84 5.12 -7.35
CA LEU A 162 -7.57 4.39 -7.32
C LEU A 162 -6.42 5.30 -6.88
N TYR A 163 -5.62 4.81 -5.94
CA TYR A 163 -4.39 5.43 -5.46
C TYR A 163 -3.20 4.49 -5.67
N VAL A 164 -1.99 4.98 -5.45
CA VAL A 164 -0.76 4.20 -5.51
C VAL A 164 0.13 4.49 -4.31
N GLY A 165 0.83 3.46 -3.84
CA GLY A 165 1.88 3.56 -2.83
C GLY A 165 3.25 3.28 -3.43
N THR A 166 4.25 4.10 -3.10
CA THR A 166 5.61 3.99 -3.67
C THR A 166 6.48 2.95 -2.96
N GLY A 167 5.97 2.24 -1.96
CA GLY A 167 6.74 1.33 -1.12
C GLY A 167 7.72 0.45 -1.88
N VAL A 168 8.89 0.26 -1.31
CA VAL A 168 10.05 -0.49 -1.79
C VAL A 168 10.73 0.06 -3.06
N LEU A 169 10.05 0.74 -3.96
CA LEU A 169 10.62 1.16 -5.25
C LEU A 169 11.86 2.04 -5.09
N GLN A 170 11.88 2.90 -4.06
CA GLN A 170 12.99 3.81 -3.77
C GLN A 170 14.32 3.10 -3.49
N ILE A 171 14.28 1.78 -3.23
CA ILE A 171 15.47 0.95 -2.97
C ILE A 171 15.58 -0.25 -3.92
N ALA A 172 14.46 -0.72 -4.47
CA ALA A 172 14.43 -1.90 -5.33
C ALA A 172 14.99 -1.63 -6.73
N VAL A 173 14.93 -0.35 -7.15
CA VAL A 173 15.49 0.10 -8.45
C VAL A 173 16.45 1.28 -8.22
N PRO A 174 17.36 1.56 -9.18
CA PRO A 174 18.23 2.73 -9.08
C PRO A 174 17.44 4.02 -8.87
N ARG A 175 17.94 4.96 -8.07
CA ARG A 175 17.28 6.23 -7.73
C ARG A 175 16.82 7.00 -8.98
N ALA A 176 17.63 7.02 -10.03
CA ALA A 176 17.27 7.69 -11.28
C ALA A 176 16.07 7.03 -11.97
N GLU A 177 15.97 5.71 -11.94
CA GLU A 177 14.83 4.95 -12.48
C GLU A 177 13.57 5.19 -11.66
N TYR A 178 13.68 5.16 -10.34
CA TYR A 178 12.56 5.50 -9.45
C TYR A 178 12.05 6.92 -9.71
N HIS A 179 12.96 7.89 -9.84
CA HIS A 179 12.58 9.28 -10.13
C HIS A 179 11.94 9.42 -11.52
N ALA A 180 12.48 8.76 -12.55
CA ALA A 180 11.88 8.79 -13.88
C ALA A 180 10.46 8.24 -13.90
N PHE A 181 10.24 7.08 -13.24
CA PHE A 181 8.92 6.48 -13.09
C PHE A 181 7.94 7.41 -12.34
N LEU A 182 8.37 7.98 -11.22
CA LEU A 182 7.55 8.89 -10.42
C LEU A 182 7.22 10.18 -11.19
N GLU A 183 8.22 10.77 -11.87
CA GLU A 183 8.05 11.97 -12.67
C GLU A 183 7.02 11.77 -13.79
N GLU A 184 7.02 10.61 -14.44
CA GLU A 184 6.08 10.29 -15.51
C GLU A 184 4.62 10.29 -15.00
N ILE A 185 4.36 9.73 -13.82
CA ILE A 185 3.03 9.71 -13.19
C ILE A 185 2.62 11.14 -12.79
N VAL A 186 3.55 11.91 -12.23
CA VAL A 186 3.31 13.31 -11.82
C VAL A 186 3.01 14.19 -13.04
N ARG A 187 3.79 14.06 -14.13
CA ARG A 187 3.57 14.80 -15.39
C ARG A 187 2.25 14.43 -16.06
N ALA A 188 1.77 13.20 -15.87
CA ALA A 188 0.45 12.78 -16.33
C ALA A 188 -0.71 13.39 -15.51
N GLY A 189 -0.42 14.16 -14.43
CA GLY A 189 -1.41 14.87 -13.63
C GLY A 189 -1.94 14.11 -12.41
N PHE A 190 -1.28 13.02 -12.00
CA PHE A 190 -1.79 12.15 -10.94
C PHE A 190 -1.12 12.36 -9.56
N ILE A 191 -0.50 13.53 -9.35
CA ILE A 191 0.18 13.85 -8.09
C ILE A 191 -0.69 13.63 -6.85
N ASP A 192 -1.99 13.93 -6.94
CA ASP A 192 -2.93 13.85 -5.81
C ASP A 192 -3.35 12.43 -5.43
N ARG A 193 -2.78 11.41 -6.09
CA ARG A 193 -3.10 10.01 -5.85
C ARG A 193 -1.89 9.14 -5.54
N ILE A 194 -0.72 9.75 -5.39
CA ILE A 194 0.52 9.07 -5.02
C ILE A 194 0.71 9.20 -3.51
N MET A 195 0.89 8.09 -2.82
CA MET A 195 1.18 8.05 -1.38
C MET A 195 2.58 7.47 -1.14
N PHE A 196 3.26 8.03 -0.15
CA PHE A 196 4.49 7.44 0.35
C PHE A 196 4.23 6.10 1.04
N GLY A 197 5.12 5.15 0.82
CA GLY A 197 5.25 3.92 1.58
C GLY A 197 6.72 3.54 1.69
N SER A 198 7.13 2.95 2.79
CA SER A 198 8.50 2.45 2.95
C SER A 198 8.65 0.99 2.52
N ASP A 199 7.65 0.18 2.84
CA ASP A 199 7.72 -1.28 2.76
C ASP A 199 9.00 -1.81 3.44
N GLN A 200 9.24 -1.31 4.65
CA GLN A 200 10.51 -1.47 5.36
C GLN A 200 10.77 -2.91 5.82
N MET A 201 9.74 -3.77 5.87
CA MET A 201 9.85 -5.16 6.34
C MET A 201 10.68 -5.28 7.65
N ASN A 202 11.93 -5.74 7.55
CA ASN A 202 12.87 -5.89 8.66
C ASN A 202 14.01 -4.85 8.67
N TRP A 203 13.90 -3.81 7.84
CA TRP A 203 14.93 -2.77 7.65
C TRP A 203 14.39 -1.37 7.96
N PRO A 204 14.28 -0.96 9.24
CA PRO A 204 13.69 0.32 9.65
C PRO A 204 14.31 1.56 8.98
N ALA A 205 15.59 1.49 8.58
CA ALA A 205 16.27 2.56 7.85
C ALA A 205 15.59 2.92 6.51
N LEU A 206 14.81 2.00 5.92
CA LEU A 206 14.09 2.25 4.67
C LEU A 206 13.00 3.32 4.81
N ILE A 207 12.56 3.65 6.01
CA ILE A 207 11.65 4.77 6.26
C ILE A 207 12.33 6.09 5.91
N GLU A 208 13.55 6.31 6.42
CA GLU A 208 14.35 7.50 6.13
C GLU A 208 14.74 7.57 4.66
N GLU A 209 15.30 6.48 4.13
CA GLU A 209 15.66 6.34 2.71
C GLU A 209 14.51 6.71 1.77
N GLY A 210 13.30 6.24 2.07
CA GLY A 210 12.13 6.52 1.25
C GLY A 210 11.67 7.96 1.33
N ILE A 211 11.74 8.59 2.51
CA ILE A 211 11.46 10.02 2.71
C ILE A 211 12.48 10.86 1.93
N ASP A 212 13.75 10.51 2.04
CA ASP A 212 14.84 11.19 1.31
C ASP A 212 14.67 11.06 -0.20
N ALA A 213 14.22 9.89 -0.68
CA ALA A 213 13.94 9.69 -2.10
C ALA A 213 12.89 10.66 -2.66
N ILE A 214 11.88 11.01 -1.87
CA ILE A 214 10.89 12.03 -2.25
C ILE A 214 11.46 13.45 -2.11
N ASN A 215 12.21 13.70 -1.02
CA ASN A 215 12.80 15.01 -0.77
C ASN A 215 13.86 15.41 -1.81
N ASP A 216 14.63 14.43 -2.28
CA ASP A 216 15.69 14.62 -3.27
C ASP A 216 15.16 14.68 -4.72
N ALA A 217 13.87 14.43 -4.96
CA ALA A 217 13.30 14.48 -6.30
C ALA A 217 13.27 15.91 -6.84
N PRO A 218 14.10 16.24 -7.86
CA PRO A 218 14.29 17.62 -8.32
C PRO A 218 13.10 18.18 -9.10
N PHE A 219 12.25 17.31 -9.61
CA PHE A 219 11.04 17.64 -10.36
C PHE A 219 9.82 17.93 -9.46
N LEU A 220 9.92 17.65 -8.14
CA LEU A 220 8.82 17.89 -7.20
C LEU A 220 9.05 19.22 -6.47
N ASN A 221 8.04 20.10 -6.50
CA ASN A 221 7.99 21.26 -5.62
C ASN A 221 7.54 20.86 -4.19
N HIS A 222 7.61 21.82 -3.25
CA HIS A 222 7.28 21.56 -1.84
C HIS A 222 5.83 21.06 -1.65
N ALA A 223 4.85 21.64 -2.34
CA ALA A 223 3.46 21.21 -2.23
C ALA A 223 3.25 19.78 -2.74
N GLN A 224 3.95 19.42 -3.81
CA GLN A 224 3.89 18.05 -4.36
C GLN A 224 4.55 17.03 -3.43
N LYS A 225 5.68 17.36 -2.80
CA LYS A 225 6.31 16.52 -1.77
C LYS A 225 5.39 16.32 -0.58
N LYS A 226 4.76 17.41 -0.09
CA LYS A 226 3.75 17.33 0.97
C LYS A 226 2.55 16.46 0.57
N ALA A 227 2.07 16.58 -0.66
CA ALA A 227 0.97 15.75 -1.15
C ALA A 227 1.30 14.25 -1.06
N ILE A 228 2.48 13.84 -1.55
CA ILE A 228 2.92 12.43 -1.52
C ILE A 228 3.15 11.93 -0.09
N LEU A 229 3.80 12.76 0.75
CA LEU A 229 4.22 12.34 2.09
C LEU A 229 3.07 12.42 3.13
N TYR A 230 2.01 13.20 2.86
CA TYR A 230 0.97 13.46 3.85
C TYR A 230 -0.44 13.59 3.27
N ASP A 231 -0.74 14.63 2.45
CA ASP A 231 -2.12 15.03 2.14
C ASP A 231 -2.93 13.92 1.46
N ASN A 232 -2.30 13.15 0.57
CA ASN A 232 -2.97 12.08 -0.18
C ASN A 232 -3.35 10.91 0.72
N ALA A 233 -2.48 10.55 1.67
CA ALA A 233 -2.76 9.50 2.65
C ALA A 233 -3.88 9.94 3.61
N VAL A 234 -3.86 11.18 4.10
CA VAL A 234 -4.94 11.75 4.92
C VAL A 234 -6.28 11.63 4.19
N ARG A 235 -6.33 12.01 2.92
CA ARG A 235 -7.55 11.93 2.11
C ARG A 235 -7.98 10.48 1.86
N PHE A 236 -7.06 9.62 1.47
CA PHE A 236 -7.37 8.23 1.14
C PHE A 236 -7.85 7.43 2.35
N PHE A 237 -7.16 7.54 3.48
CA PHE A 237 -7.51 6.83 4.71
C PHE A 237 -8.55 7.56 5.55
N ARG A 238 -8.97 8.78 5.16
CA ARG A 238 -9.90 9.64 5.90
C ARG A 238 -9.45 9.89 7.34
N LEU A 239 -8.16 10.16 7.49
CA LEU A 239 -7.58 10.46 8.79
C LEU A 239 -8.02 11.85 9.25
N GLU A 240 -8.19 12.01 10.56
CA GLU A 240 -8.26 13.34 11.13
C GLU A 240 -6.93 14.06 10.87
N ALA A 241 -6.97 15.24 10.28
CA ALA A 241 -5.78 16.07 10.14
C ALA A 241 -5.27 16.36 11.56
N ASP A 242 -3.98 16.14 11.79
CA ASP A 242 -3.37 16.58 13.05
C ASP A 242 -3.61 18.09 13.13
N GLY A 243 -4.35 18.54 14.16
CA GLY A 243 -4.67 19.94 14.34
C GLY A 243 -3.38 20.77 14.39
N GLU A 244 -3.37 21.85 13.62
CA GLU A 244 -2.31 22.87 13.66
C GLU A 244 -2.14 23.47 15.06
#